data_f89dc937c8c2f949131d03f042c2a548
#
_entry.id   f89dc937c8c2f949131d03f042c2a548
#
_cell.length_a   1.000
_cell.length_b   1.000
_cell.length_c   1.000
_cell.angle_alpha   90.00
_cell.angle_beta   90.00
_cell.angle_gamma   90.00
#
_symmetry.space_group_name_H-M   'P 1'
#
loop_
_entity.id
_entity.type
_entity.pdbx_description
1 polymer ?
#
loop_
_entity_poly.entity_id
_entity_poly.type
_entity_poly.pdbx_seq_one_letter_code
_entity_poly.pdbx_strand_id
1 'polypeptide(L)'
;MKRVINHTALAAGLLCSVWAVQAQTITLKVHHFLGPQSVQHTVMLKTWCDNIAKDSNNRLNCQISPAMQMGGTPPQLFDQAKDGVADVVWTVAGYSAGRFTRSQVFELPFMMTNAEATSRAAWDFAQKYAQDEYKDVKLLAIHVHGPGVFFTKNKPIQKMEDLKGLKVRGPTATVTKMLGMMGATPVGMPVPAVSDALSKGVIDGAVIPFEVAPGLKVHELTKFSTETDKHAPALYTTVFVVPMNKAKYESLPADLKAVIDKNSGREFSAFLGRTQEGNDVPSRKVFAETPGYTMTTIAPAELDRWKKATATLDDEWVADMNKKGLNGQAMYDDAVKMIKGYTK
;
A
#
# COMPACT_ATOMS: atom_id res chain seq x y z
N MET A 1 -66.63 52.62 49.84
CA MET A 1 -66.43 51.57 48.91
C MET A 1 -65.17 51.90 48.07
N LYS A 2 -64.01 51.37 48.48
CA LYS A 2 -62.74 51.58 47.78
C LYS A 2 -62.39 50.26 47.06
N ARG A 3 -62.31 50.26 45.71
CA ARG A 3 -61.85 49.15 44.87
C ARG A 3 -60.31 49.12 44.86
N VAL A 4 -59.73 48.00 45.30
CA VAL A 4 -58.32 47.71 45.19
C VAL A 4 -58.12 46.99 43.84
N ILE A 5 -57.27 47.54 43.00
CA ILE A 5 -56.88 46.94 41.71
C ILE A 5 -55.56 46.23 41.96
N ASN A 6 -55.55 44.88 41.90
CA ASN A 6 -54.36 44.06 41.93
C ASN A 6 -53.74 44.01 40.52
N HIS A 7 -52.48 44.48 40.39
CA HIS A 7 -51.66 44.32 39.23
C HIS A 7 -50.78 43.07 39.41
N THR A 8 -51.18 41.99 38.76
CA THR A 8 -50.30 40.78 38.67
C THR A 8 -49.39 40.96 37.43
N ALA A 9 -48.10 41.22 37.70
CA ALA A 9 -47.07 41.27 36.65
C ALA A 9 -46.74 39.85 36.17
N LEU A 10 -47.03 39.53 34.93
CA LEU A 10 -46.65 38.25 34.25
C LEU A 10 -45.21 38.37 33.78
N ALA A 11 -44.26 37.77 34.50
CA ALA A 11 -42.88 37.63 34.06
C ALA A 11 -42.80 36.45 33.06
N ALA A 12 -42.75 36.75 31.77
CA ALA A 12 -42.48 35.77 30.72
C ALA A 12 -40.98 35.46 30.64
N GLY A 13 -40.58 34.36 31.25
CA GLY A 13 -39.22 33.86 31.14
C GLY A 13 -39.00 33.26 29.73
N LEU A 14 -38.18 33.90 28.87
CA LEU A 14 -37.63 33.31 27.66
C LEU A 14 -36.65 32.22 28.04
N LEU A 15 -37.08 30.96 28.02
CA LEU A 15 -36.22 29.78 27.99
C LEU A 15 -35.60 29.69 26.61
N CYS A 16 -34.39 30.24 26.44
CA CYS A 16 -33.53 29.92 25.28
C CYS A 16 -33.11 28.45 25.38
N SER A 17 -33.87 27.57 24.77
CA SER A 17 -33.44 26.19 24.54
C SER A 17 -32.25 26.21 23.59
N VAL A 18 -31.04 26.12 24.14
CA VAL A 18 -29.82 25.84 23.38
C VAL A 18 -29.96 24.41 22.88
N TRP A 19 -30.45 24.28 21.66
CA TRP A 19 -30.38 23.01 20.93
C TRP A 19 -28.89 22.74 20.70
N ALA A 20 -28.32 21.87 21.50
CA ALA A 20 -27.03 21.28 21.19
C ALA A 20 -27.22 20.55 19.85
N VAL A 21 -26.77 21.16 18.77
CA VAL A 21 -26.67 20.49 17.47
C VAL A 21 -25.69 19.35 17.70
N GLN A 22 -26.21 18.16 17.93
CA GLN A 22 -25.42 16.95 18.06
C GLN A 22 -24.76 16.76 16.69
N ALA A 23 -23.46 17.06 16.61
CA ALA A 23 -22.71 16.99 15.38
C ALA A 23 -22.80 15.55 14.86
N GLN A 24 -23.43 15.38 13.69
CA GLN A 24 -23.65 14.07 13.10
C GLN A 24 -22.33 13.33 12.91
N THR A 25 -22.21 12.16 13.50
CA THR A 25 -21.07 11.26 13.32
C THR A 25 -21.10 10.67 11.92
N ILE A 26 -19.98 10.76 11.21
CA ILE A 26 -19.80 10.21 9.87
C ILE A 26 -18.90 8.97 10.00
N THR A 27 -19.40 7.82 9.61
CA THR A 27 -18.62 6.57 9.56
C THR A 27 -18.14 6.32 8.15
N LEU A 28 -16.81 6.29 7.96
CA LEU A 28 -16.17 5.97 6.69
C LEU A 28 -16.04 4.45 6.52
N LYS A 29 -16.48 3.94 5.39
CA LYS A 29 -16.31 2.54 4.99
C LYS A 29 -14.91 2.37 4.43
N VAL A 30 -14.04 1.64 5.14
CA VAL A 30 -12.65 1.36 4.73
C VAL A 30 -12.54 -0.08 4.27
N HIS A 31 -11.99 -0.35 3.11
CA HIS A 31 -11.96 -1.69 2.51
C HIS A 31 -10.56 -2.09 2.07
N HIS A 32 -10.19 -3.36 2.29
CA HIS A 32 -8.92 -3.92 1.83
C HIS A 32 -8.98 -5.44 1.64
N PHE A 33 -7.96 -6.01 0.99
CA PHE A 33 -7.94 -7.42 0.56
C PHE A 33 -7.24 -8.39 1.53
N LEU A 34 -6.53 -7.90 2.54
CA LEU A 34 -5.82 -8.77 3.50
C LEU A 34 -6.72 -9.19 4.67
N GLY A 35 -6.32 -10.26 5.36
CA GLY A 35 -7.04 -10.77 6.51
C GLY A 35 -7.06 -9.80 7.71
N PRO A 36 -7.97 -10.01 8.68
CA PRO A 36 -8.15 -9.10 9.82
C PRO A 36 -6.98 -9.08 10.81
N GLN A 37 -6.05 -10.04 10.72
CA GLN A 37 -4.84 -10.08 11.56
C GLN A 37 -3.62 -9.41 10.90
N SER A 38 -3.75 -8.93 9.66
CA SER A 38 -2.65 -8.26 8.96
C SER A 38 -2.28 -6.94 9.62
N VAL A 39 -1.01 -6.54 9.53
CA VAL A 39 -0.53 -5.25 10.02
C VAL A 39 -1.25 -4.07 9.36
N GLN A 40 -1.69 -4.26 8.12
CA GLN A 40 -2.49 -3.28 7.38
C GLN A 40 -3.82 -2.99 8.08
N HIS A 41 -4.48 -4.03 8.59
CA HIS A 41 -5.75 -3.90 9.31
C HIS A 41 -5.53 -3.40 10.75
N THR A 42 -4.68 -4.11 11.50
CA THR A 42 -4.57 -3.94 12.96
C THR A 42 -3.76 -2.73 13.39
N VAL A 43 -2.86 -2.24 12.51
CA VAL A 43 -1.98 -1.10 12.81
C VAL A 43 -2.18 0.03 11.79
N MET A 44 -1.95 -0.21 10.50
CA MET A 44 -1.86 0.87 9.52
C MET A 44 -3.18 1.63 9.37
N LEU A 45 -4.25 0.95 8.96
CA LEU A 45 -5.57 1.56 8.76
C LEU A 45 -6.23 1.93 10.08
N LYS A 46 -6.08 1.05 11.11
CA LYS A 46 -6.62 1.35 12.44
C LYS A 46 -6.02 2.63 13.04
N THR A 47 -4.71 2.83 12.96
CA THR A 47 -4.06 4.07 13.47
C THR A 47 -4.58 5.30 12.74
N TRP A 48 -4.74 5.23 11.41
CA TRP A 48 -5.33 6.33 10.66
C TRP A 48 -6.76 6.63 11.12
N CYS A 49 -7.57 5.60 11.30
CA CYS A 49 -8.95 5.73 11.78
C CYS A 49 -9.02 6.33 13.20
N ASP A 50 -8.15 5.86 14.11
CA ASP A 50 -8.07 6.36 15.48
C ASP A 50 -7.65 7.85 15.49
N ASN A 51 -6.71 8.24 14.63
CA ASN A 51 -6.25 9.61 14.52
C ASN A 51 -7.35 10.56 14.01
N ILE A 52 -8.07 10.18 12.94
CA ILE A 52 -9.18 11.02 12.44
C ILE A 52 -10.34 11.09 13.44
N ALA A 53 -10.61 10.02 14.18
CA ALA A 53 -11.62 10.04 15.24
C ALA A 53 -11.22 11.01 16.36
N LYS A 54 -9.98 10.91 16.86
CA LYS A 54 -9.42 11.80 17.86
C LYS A 54 -9.45 13.26 17.41
N ASP A 55 -8.91 13.55 16.23
CA ASP A 55 -8.76 14.92 15.70
C ASP A 55 -10.10 15.57 15.34
N SER A 56 -11.14 14.76 15.08
CA SER A 56 -12.50 15.24 14.80
C SER A 56 -13.43 15.28 16.02
N ASN A 57 -12.94 14.96 17.22
CA ASN A 57 -13.77 14.75 18.41
C ASN A 57 -14.86 13.69 18.18
N ASN A 58 -14.49 12.56 17.58
CA ASN A 58 -15.35 11.42 17.22
C ASN A 58 -16.46 11.74 16.20
N ARG A 59 -16.32 12.83 15.45
CA ARG A 59 -17.25 13.14 14.34
C ARG A 59 -16.91 12.33 13.06
N LEU A 60 -15.68 11.87 12.92
CA LEU A 60 -15.25 10.89 11.93
C LEU A 60 -14.90 9.57 12.60
N ASN A 61 -15.47 8.48 12.12
CA ASN A 61 -15.13 7.12 12.54
C ASN A 61 -14.94 6.23 11.31
N CYS A 62 -14.38 5.04 11.49
CA CYS A 62 -14.22 4.05 10.43
C CYS A 62 -14.95 2.75 10.76
N GLN A 63 -15.43 2.11 9.70
CA GLN A 63 -15.74 0.69 9.66
C GLN A 63 -14.77 0.03 8.68
N ILE A 64 -13.78 -0.73 9.20
CA ILE A 64 -12.78 -1.40 8.37
C ILE A 64 -13.27 -2.80 8.01
N SER A 65 -13.41 -3.08 6.72
CA SER A 65 -13.83 -4.37 6.14
C SER A 65 -12.62 -5.07 5.50
N PRO A 66 -12.05 -6.11 6.15
CA PRO A 66 -10.92 -6.88 5.63
C PRO A 66 -11.34 -7.93 4.61
N ALA A 67 -10.36 -8.59 3.98
CA ALA A 67 -10.51 -9.81 3.17
C ALA A 67 -11.63 -9.71 2.11
N MET A 68 -11.75 -8.58 1.46
CA MET A 68 -12.78 -8.33 0.43
C MET A 68 -14.24 -8.51 0.93
N GLN A 69 -14.51 -8.29 2.23
CA GLN A 69 -15.85 -8.49 2.81
C GLN A 69 -16.96 -7.64 2.18
N MET A 70 -16.60 -6.52 1.53
CA MET A 70 -17.58 -5.72 0.77
C MET A 70 -17.77 -6.23 -0.66
N GLY A 71 -17.22 -7.41 -0.99
CA GLY A 71 -17.31 -8.03 -2.31
C GLY A 71 -16.26 -7.54 -3.30
N GLY A 72 -16.29 -8.15 -4.49
CA GLY A 72 -15.33 -7.87 -5.56
C GLY A 72 -14.02 -8.63 -5.41
N THR A 73 -13.02 -8.21 -6.19
CA THR A 73 -11.66 -8.77 -6.22
C THR A 73 -10.63 -7.67 -5.95
N PRO A 74 -9.38 -8.00 -5.53
CA PRO A 74 -8.37 -6.99 -5.26
C PRO A 74 -8.12 -5.98 -6.40
N PRO A 75 -8.13 -6.36 -7.69
CA PRO A 75 -8.04 -5.40 -8.80
C PRO A 75 -9.18 -4.36 -8.86
N GLN A 76 -10.34 -4.63 -8.29
CA GLN A 76 -11.50 -3.73 -8.31
C GLN A 76 -11.51 -2.70 -7.18
N LEU A 77 -10.61 -2.82 -6.18
CA LEU A 77 -10.63 -1.95 -5.00
C LEU A 77 -10.49 -0.47 -5.34
N PHE A 78 -9.61 -0.10 -6.27
CA PHE A 78 -9.48 1.31 -6.65
C PHE A 78 -10.78 1.85 -7.23
N ASP A 79 -11.44 1.09 -8.09
CA ASP A 79 -12.74 1.49 -8.66
C ASP A 79 -13.84 1.53 -7.59
N GLN A 80 -13.80 0.66 -6.57
CA GLN A 80 -14.73 0.74 -5.44
C GLN A 80 -14.62 2.07 -4.69
N ALA A 81 -13.40 2.61 -4.50
CA ALA A 81 -13.24 3.95 -3.94
C ALA A 81 -13.72 5.03 -4.92
N LYS A 82 -13.32 4.94 -6.20
CA LYS A 82 -13.73 5.90 -7.22
C LYS A 82 -15.27 5.98 -7.34
N ASP A 83 -15.93 4.84 -7.37
CA ASP A 83 -17.37 4.75 -7.62
C ASP A 83 -18.23 4.84 -6.32
N GLY A 84 -17.60 4.96 -5.14
CA GLY A 84 -18.28 5.17 -3.86
C GLY A 84 -18.86 3.91 -3.21
N VAL A 85 -18.47 2.71 -3.64
CA VAL A 85 -18.81 1.45 -2.97
C VAL A 85 -18.16 1.41 -1.58
N ALA A 86 -16.89 1.82 -1.49
CA ALA A 86 -16.17 2.09 -0.25
C ALA A 86 -15.77 3.58 -0.21
N ASP A 87 -15.71 4.17 0.99
CA ASP A 87 -15.26 5.55 1.13
C ASP A 87 -13.73 5.66 1.02
N VAL A 88 -13.00 4.67 1.55
CA VAL A 88 -11.54 4.57 1.49
C VAL A 88 -11.16 3.13 1.19
N VAL A 89 -10.13 2.94 0.38
CA VAL A 89 -9.54 1.60 0.18
C VAL A 89 -8.03 1.65 0.39
N TRP A 90 -7.45 0.49 0.70
CA TRP A 90 -6.03 0.24 0.64
C TRP A 90 -5.78 -0.85 -0.41
N THR A 91 -4.97 -0.57 -1.42
CA THR A 91 -4.76 -1.50 -2.53
C THR A 91 -3.40 -1.33 -3.20
N VAL A 92 -2.98 -2.33 -3.97
CA VAL A 92 -1.80 -2.27 -4.84
C VAL A 92 -2.16 -1.51 -6.12
N ALA A 93 -1.41 -0.45 -6.44
CA ALA A 93 -1.63 0.32 -7.67
C ALA A 93 -1.51 -0.55 -8.93
N GLY A 94 -0.52 -1.43 -8.99
CA GLY A 94 -0.27 -2.33 -10.11
C GLY A 94 -1.34 -3.40 -10.37
N TYR A 95 -2.30 -3.59 -9.44
CA TYR A 95 -3.47 -4.45 -9.71
C TYR A 95 -4.44 -3.82 -10.73
N SER A 96 -4.43 -2.51 -10.90
CA SER A 96 -5.14 -1.79 -11.97
C SER A 96 -4.19 -1.57 -13.16
N ALA A 97 -3.92 -2.61 -13.93
CA ALA A 97 -2.94 -2.60 -15.01
C ALA A 97 -3.10 -1.40 -15.96
N GLY A 98 -1.99 -0.71 -16.27
CA GLY A 98 -1.94 0.41 -17.19
C GLY A 98 -2.46 1.75 -16.65
N ARG A 99 -3.01 1.81 -15.43
CA ARG A 99 -3.57 3.04 -14.86
C ARG A 99 -2.51 3.95 -14.23
N PHE A 100 -1.57 3.39 -13.44
CA PHE A 100 -0.63 4.13 -12.61
C PHE A 100 0.81 4.03 -13.14
N THR A 101 0.98 4.28 -14.42
CA THR A 101 2.22 3.98 -15.14
C THR A 101 3.40 4.86 -14.70
N ARG A 102 3.15 6.10 -14.24
CA ARG A 102 4.21 6.97 -13.70
C ARG A 102 4.64 6.49 -12.31
N SER A 103 3.67 6.21 -11.44
CA SER A 103 3.94 5.73 -10.09
C SER A 103 4.68 4.39 -10.07
N GLN A 104 4.60 3.60 -11.16
CA GLN A 104 5.32 2.33 -11.30
C GLN A 104 6.85 2.48 -11.35
N VAL A 105 7.42 3.68 -11.49
CA VAL A 105 8.86 3.91 -11.37
C VAL A 105 9.44 3.32 -10.10
N PHE A 106 8.70 3.36 -9.00
CA PHE A 106 9.13 2.81 -7.70
C PHE A 106 9.11 1.28 -7.62
N GLU A 107 8.53 0.60 -8.62
CA GLU A 107 8.54 -0.87 -8.75
C GLU A 107 9.70 -1.39 -9.61
N LEU A 108 10.52 -0.48 -10.19
CA LEU A 108 11.69 -0.87 -10.94
C LEU A 108 12.70 -1.60 -10.04
N PRO A 109 13.38 -2.62 -10.56
CA PRO A 109 14.32 -3.41 -9.76
C PRO A 109 15.42 -2.54 -9.16
N PHE A 110 15.77 -2.82 -7.92
CA PHE A 110 16.86 -2.14 -7.19
C PHE A 110 16.68 -0.63 -6.99
N MET A 111 15.48 -0.10 -7.21
CA MET A 111 15.15 1.31 -6.99
C MET A 111 15.05 1.65 -5.49
N MET A 112 14.43 0.77 -4.72
CA MET A 112 14.12 1.01 -3.31
C MET A 112 15.34 0.82 -2.40
N THR A 113 15.55 1.74 -1.46
CA THR A 113 16.54 1.64 -0.37
C THR A 113 15.92 1.12 0.93
N ASN A 114 14.88 1.80 1.42
CA ASN A 114 14.00 1.37 2.51
C ASN A 114 12.59 1.89 2.25
N ALA A 115 11.60 1.28 2.88
CA ALA A 115 10.20 1.60 2.58
C ALA A 115 9.79 3.00 3.07
N GLU A 116 10.33 3.50 4.18
CA GLU A 116 10.01 4.84 4.66
C GLU A 116 10.48 5.91 3.69
N ALA A 117 11.76 5.89 3.31
CA ALA A 117 12.35 6.84 2.39
C ALA A 117 11.68 6.79 1.01
N THR A 118 11.48 5.58 0.49
CA THR A 118 10.83 5.36 -0.79
C THR A 118 9.37 5.80 -0.80
N SER A 119 8.63 5.62 0.30
CA SER A 119 7.23 6.07 0.42
C SER A 119 7.13 7.61 0.48
N ARG A 120 8.05 8.31 1.15
CA ARG A 120 8.15 9.77 1.11
C ARG A 120 8.38 10.27 -0.32
N ALA A 121 9.35 9.63 -0.99
CA ALA A 121 9.68 9.95 -2.39
C ALA A 121 8.50 9.68 -3.33
N ALA A 122 7.79 8.57 -3.15
CA ALA A 122 6.62 8.22 -3.96
C ALA A 122 5.48 9.24 -3.80
N TRP A 123 5.26 9.75 -2.58
CA TRP A 123 4.30 10.84 -2.37
C TRP A 123 4.70 12.12 -3.11
N ASP A 124 5.94 12.57 -2.93
CA ASP A 124 6.42 13.81 -3.56
C ASP A 124 6.44 13.70 -5.09
N PHE A 125 6.84 12.54 -5.60
CA PHE A 125 6.79 12.23 -7.01
C PHE A 125 5.35 12.26 -7.55
N ALA A 126 4.40 11.67 -6.84
CA ALA A 126 2.99 11.67 -7.23
C ALA A 126 2.43 13.10 -7.28
N GLN A 127 2.78 13.95 -6.31
CA GLN A 127 2.39 15.37 -6.32
C GLN A 127 3.01 16.15 -7.49
N LYS A 128 4.20 15.79 -7.91
CA LYS A 128 4.89 16.49 -9.01
C LYS A 128 4.50 15.99 -10.39
N TYR A 129 4.34 14.69 -10.55
CA TYR A 129 4.29 14.06 -11.88
C TYR A 129 3.04 13.21 -12.16
N ALA A 130 2.27 12.81 -11.13
CA ALA A 130 1.24 11.80 -11.30
C ALA A 130 -0.14 12.21 -10.75
N GLN A 131 -0.41 13.50 -10.55
CA GLN A 131 -1.70 13.97 -10.01
C GLN A 131 -2.89 13.53 -10.87
N ASP A 132 -2.74 13.49 -12.19
CA ASP A 132 -3.78 13.07 -13.11
C ASP A 132 -4.07 11.56 -13.06
N GLU A 133 -3.11 10.71 -12.58
CA GLU A 133 -3.39 9.29 -12.30
C GLU A 133 -4.41 9.10 -11.17
N TYR A 134 -4.53 10.11 -10.29
CA TYR A 134 -5.41 10.09 -9.10
C TYR A 134 -6.55 11.11 -9.14
N LYS A 135 -6.80 11.77 -10.29
CA LYS A 135 -7.75 12.87 -10.40
C LYS A 135 -9.21 12.53 -10.03
N ASP A 136 -9.56 11.23 -10.13
CA ASP A 136 -10.92 10.74 -9.86
C ASP A 136 -11.14 10.35 -8.38
N VAL A 137 -10.11 10.47 -7.54
CA VAL A 137 -10.15 10.18 -6.12
C VAL A 137 -9.42 11.26 -5.32
N LYS A 138 -9.60 11.28 -4.01
CA LYS A 138 -8.72 11.99 -3.09
C LYS A 138 -7.62 11.02 -2.64
N LEU A 139 -6.40 11.21 -3.11
CA LEU A 139 -5.26 10.39 -2.66
C LEU A 139 -4.89 10.77 -1.23
N LEU A 140 -4.95 9.82 -0.30
CA LEU A 140 -4.59 10.02 1.09
C LEU A 140 -3.12 9.64 1.35
N ALA A 141 -2.65 8.57 0.72
CA ALA A 141 -1.26 8.12 0.80
C ALA A 141 -0.87 7.29 -0.42
N ILE A 142 0.43 7.27 -0.69
CA ILE A 142 1.10 6.33 -1.60
C ILE A 142 2.35 5.81 -0.90
N HIS A 143 2.52 4.50 -0.83
CA HIS A 143 3.63 3.90 -0.10
C HIS A 143 4.11 2.61 -0.76
N VAL A 144 5.21 2.07 -0.27
CA VAL A 144 5.76 0.78 -0.69
C VAL A 144 5.93 -0.16 0.51
N HIS A 145 6.03 -1.48 0.25
CA HIS A 145 6.40 -2.48 1.25
C HIS A 145 7.93 -2.61 1.40
N GLY A 146 8.40 -3.37 2.38
CA GLY A 146 9.79 -3.75 2.56
C GLY A 146 10.36 -4.57 1.37
N PRO A 147 11.63 -5.01 1.43
CA PRO A 147 12.25 -5.76 0.34
C PRO A 147 11.47 -7.02 -0.05
N GLY A 148 11.27 -7.20 -1.35
CA GLY A 148 10.69 -8.43 -1.88
C GLY A 148 11.67 -9.61 -1.79
N VAL A 149 11.14 -10.78 -1.45
CA VAL A 149 11.88 -12.01 -1.15
C VAL A 149 11.33 -13.15 -2.01
N PHE A 150 12.20 -14.02 -2.51
CA PHE A 150 11.76 -15.28 -3.12
C PHE A 150 11.37 -16.29 -2.04
N PHE A 151 10.24 -16.93 -2.22
CA PHE A 151 9.80 -18.09 -1.45
C PHE A 151 9.58 -19.24 -2.42
N THR A 152 10.27 -20.39 -2.22
CA THR A 152 10.24 -21.52 -3.14
C THR A 152 10.04 -22.85 -2.43
N LYS A 153 9.42 -23.82 -3.14
CA LYS A 153 9.07 -25.14 -2.58
C LYS A 153 10.26 -26.10 -2.53
N ASN A 154 11.04 -26.20 -3.61
CA ASN A 154 11.88 -27.34 -3.87
C ASN A 154 13.39 -27.05 -3.83
N LYS A 155 13.80 -25.80 -4.05
CA LYS A 155 15.20 -25.38 -4.03
C LYS A 155 15.34 -23.89 -3.72
N PRO A 156 16.44 -23.45 -3.09
CA PRO A 156 16.74 -22.02 -2.93
C PRO A 156 17.10 -21.39 -4.28
N ILE A 157 16.93 -20.09 -4.39
CA ILE A 157 17.38 -19.30 -5.56
C ILE A 157 18.70 -18.63 -5.19
N GLN A 158 19.81 -19.21 -5.58
CA GLN A 158 21.14 -18.67 -5.33
C GLN A 158 21.74 -17.97 -6.55
N LYS A 159 21.24 -18.29 -7.73
CA LYS A 159 21.64 -17.69 -9.02
C LYS A 159 20.47 -17.72 -10.00
N MET A 160 20.56 -16.90 -11.06
CA MET A 160 19.47 -16.81 -12.09
C MET A 160 19.12 -18.16 -12.71
N GLU A 161 20.11 -19.02 -12.92
CA GLU A 161 19.90 -20.36 -13.49
C GLU A 161 18.96 -21.24 -12.64
N ASP A 162 18.84 -20.95 -11.34
CA ASP A 162 17.92 -21.65 -10.43
C ASP A 162 16.46 -21.32 -10.71
N LEU A 163 16.18 -20.18 -11.35
CA LEU A 163 14.83 -19.78 -11.75
C LEU A 163 14.33 -20.51 -12.99
N LYS A 164 15.25 -21.10 -13.79
CA LYS A 164 14.87 -21.77 -15.03
C LYS A 164 13.88 -22.90 -14.80
N GLY A 165 12.73 -22.80 -15.51
CA GLY A 165 11.65 -23.78 -15.42
C GLY A 165 10.73 -23.63 -14.19
N LEU A 166 11.02 -22.72 -13.25
CA LEU A 166 10.14 -22.45 -12.12
C LEU A 166 9.02 -21.49 -12.50
N LYS A 167 7.81 -21.84 -12.13
CA LYS A 167 6.65 -20.95 -12.18
C LYS A 167 6.67 -20.09 -10.93
N VAL A 168 7.04 -18.81 -11.08
CA VAL A 168 7.17 -17.87 -9.95
C VAL A 168 6.13 -16.78 -10.05
N ARG A 169 5.37 -16.60 -8.98
CA ARG A 169 4.36 -15.52 -8.91
C ARG A 169 5.04 -14.16 -8.80
N GLY A 170 4.60 -13.21 -9.64
CA GLY A 170 4.87 -11.78 -9.53
C GLY A 170 3.62 -10.98 -9.15
N PRO A 171 3.73 -9.89 -8.35
CA PRO A 171 2.59 -9.07 -7.92
C PRO A 171 2.02 -8.16 -9.01
N THR A 172 2.87 -7.59 -9.84
CA THR A 172 2.53 -6.57 -10.85
C THR A 172 3.18 -6.89 -12.20
N ALA A 173 2.80 -6.16 -13.23
CA ALA A 173 3.35 -6.36 -14.58
C ALA A 173 4.87 -6.13 -14.61
N THR A 174 5.38 -5.08 -13.94
CA THR A 174 6.81 -4.76 -13.83
C THR A 174 7.59 -5.90 -13.20
N VAL A 175 7.15 -6.37 -12.02
CA VAL A 175 7.82 -7.46 -11.30
C VAL A 175 7.69 -8.79 -12.05
N THR A 176 6.54 -9.05 -12.67
CA THR A 176 6.33 -10.24 -13.50
C THR A 176 7.31 -10.25 -14.68
N LYS A 177 7.51 -9.11 -15.34
CA LYS A 177 8.48 -8.97 -16.42
C LYS A 177 9.92 -9.17 -15.93
N MET A 178 10.29 -8.56 -14.80
CA MET A 178 11.58 -8.77 -14.15
C MET A 178 11.88 -10.25 -13.94
N LEU A 179 10.91 -11.01 -13.38
CA LEU A 179 11.07 -12.46 -13.18
C LEU A 179 11.31 -13.22 -14.47
N GLY A 180 10.63 -12.84 -15.56
CA GLY A 180 10.85 -13.42 -16.89
C GLY A 180 12.26 -13.15 -17.43
N MET A 181 12.76 -11.92 -17.28
CA MET A 181 14.12 -11.56 -17.68
C MET A 181 15.19 -12.30 -16.88
N MET A 182 14.89 -12.66 -15.63
CA MET A 182 15.77 -13.47 -14.79
C MET A 182 15.67 -14.99 -15.07
N GLY A 183 14.81 -15.41 -16.00
CA GLY A 183 14.71 -16.81 -16.47
C GLY A 183 13.60 -17.66 -15.84
N ALA A 184 12.75 -17.08 -14.99
CA ALA A 184 11.56 -17.76 -14.47
C ALA A 184 10.46 -17.86 -15.55
N THR A 185 9.48 -18.74 -15.30
CA THR A 185 8.16 -18.69 -15.95
C THR A 185 7.24 -17.87 -15.04
N PRO A 186 7.01 -16.58 -15.33
CA PRO A 186 6.31 -15.72 -14.38
C PRO A 186 4.79 -15.93 -14.44
N VAL A 187 4.13 -15.85 -13.27
CA VAL A 187 2.67 -15.96 -13.15
C VAL A 187 2.17 -14.75 -12.36
N GLY A 188 1.41 -13.87 -13.02
CA GLY A 188 0.83 -12.69 -12.38
C GLY A 188 -0.43 -13.04 -11.61
N MET A 189 -0.51 -12.67 -10.32
CA MET A 189 -1.74 -12.78 -9.53
C MET A 189 -1.71 -11.90 -8.27
N PRO A 190 -2.87 -11.44 -7.77
CA PRO A 190 -2.96 -10.78 -6.47
C PRO A 190 -2.52 -11.69 -5.33
N VAL A 191 -1.98 -11.08 -4.26
CA VAL A 191 -1.36 -11.82 -3.15
C VAL A 191 -2.31 -12.80 -2.42
N PRO A 192 -3.63 -12.55 -2.28
CA PRO A 192 -4.52 -13.53 -1.63
C PRO A 192 -4.62 -14.89 -2.34
N ALA A 193 -4.29 -14.94 -3.65
CA ALA A 193 -4.31 -16.18 -4.41
C ALA A 193 -3.05 -17.05 -4.25
N VAL A 194 -2.00 -16.53 -3.60
CA VAL A 194 -0.68 -17.19 -3.51
C VAL A 194 -0.74 -18.52 -2.76
N SER A 195 -1.43 -18.55 -1.61
CA SER A 195 -1.54 -19.78 -0.79
C SER A 195 -2.17 -20.93 -1.55
N ASP A 196 -3.29 -20.68 -2.21
CA ASP A 196 -3.99 -21.67 -3.02
C ASP A 196 -3.15 -22.12 -4.22
N ALA A 197 -2.50 -21.19 -4.92
CA ALA A 197 -1.65 -21.47 -6.06
C ALA A 197 -0.41 -22.31 -5.69
N LEU A 198 0.24 -22.03 -4.54
CA LEU A 198 1.32 -22.85 -3.99
C LEU A 198 0.83 -24.24 -3.61
N SER A 199 -0.27 -24.34 -2.88
CA SER A 199 -0.85 -25.61 -2.42
C SER A 199 -1.21 -26.53 -3.59
N LYS A 200 -1.82 -25.99 -4.64
CA LYS A 200 -2.21 -26.72 -5.85
C LYS A 200 -1.09 -26.98 -6.84
N GLY A 201 0.12 -26.45 -6.60
CA GLY A 201 1.24 -26.59 -7.54
C GLY A 201 1.07 -25.80 -8.86
N VAL A 202 0.19 -24.79 -8.87
CA VAL A 202 0.06 -23.84 -9.99
C VAL A 202 1.33 -23.01 -10.12
N ILE A 203 1.97 -22.68 -8.98
CA ILE A 203 3.28 -22.02 -8.90
C ILE A 203 4.24 -22.83 -8.04
N ASP A 204 5.54 -22.73 -8.34
CA ASP A 204 6.63 -23.37 -7.60
C ASP A 204 7.21 -22.45 -6.52
N GLY A 205 6.92 -21.16 -6.63
CA GLY A 205 7.35 -20.12 -5.71
C GLY A 205 6.65 -18.79 -5.97
N ALA A 206 6.93 -17.82 -5.10
CA ALA A 206 6.42 -16.48 -5.21
C ALA A 206 7.46 -15.46 -4.76
N VAL A 207 7.40 -14.24 -5.31
CA VAL A 207 8.06 -13.09 -4.68
C VAL A 207 7.02 -12.29 -3.91
N ILE A 208 7.28 -12.10 -2.62
CA ILE A 208 6.48 -11.32 -1.66
C ILE A 208 7.41 -10.78 -0.54
N PRO A 209 7.08 -9.73 0.22
CA PRO A 209 7.83 -9.35 1.42
C PRO A 209 7.55 -10.33 2.57
N PHE A 210 8.44 -10.36 3.56
CA PHE A 210 8.23 -11.21 4.75
C PHE A 210 6.94 -10.86 5.50
N GLU A 211 6.60 -9.57 5.60
CA GLU A 211 5.51 -9.10 6.49
C GLU A 211 4.16 -9.78 6.23
N VAL A 212 3.83 -10.08 4.98
CA VAL A 212 2.55 -10.70 4.62
C VAL A 212 2.63 -12.23 4.55
N ALA A 213 3.82 -12.78 4.43
CA ALA A 213 4.04 -14.19 4.13
C ALA A 213 3.53 -15.16 5.23
N PRO A 214 3.67 -14.90 6.55
CA PRO A 214 3.09 -15.78 7.58
C PRO A 214 1.57 -15.83 7.55
N GLY A 215 0.89 -14.69 7.34
CA GLY A 215 -0.56 -14.63 7.21
C GLY A 215 -1.13 -15.43 6.04
N LEU A 216 -0.30 -15.66 5.03
CA LEU A 216 -0.58 -16.52 3.87
C LEU A 216 -0.10 -17.96 4.06
N LYS A 217 0.44 -18.31 5.24
CA LYS A 217 1.02 -19.64 5.54
C LYS A 217 2.12 -20.06 4.57
N VAL A 218 2.88 -19.12 4.02
CA VAL A 218 3.95 -19.41 3.06
C VAL A 218 5.04 -20.24 3.68
N HIS A 219 5.34 -20.08 4.98
CA HIS A 219 6.28 -20.89 5.74
C HIS A 219 5.89 -22.39 5.84
N GLU A 220 4.59 -22.71 5.71
CA GLU A 220 4.08 -24.08 5.65
C GLU A 220 4.11 -24.65 4.22
N LEU A 221 4.02 -23.79 3.21
CA LEU A 221 3.86 -24.14 1.79
C LEU A 221 5.18 -24.13 1.00
N THR A 222 6.24 -23.55 1.56
CA THR A 222 7.57 -23.46 0.95
C THR A 222 8.64 -23.96 1.91
N LYS A 223 9.86 -24.17 1.43
CA LYS A 223 10.99 -24.65 2.27
C LYS A 223 12.18 -23.71 2.22
N PHE A 224 12.17 -22.75 1.31
CA PHE A 224 13.30 -21.88 1.07
C PHE A 224 12.84 -20.45 0.91
N SER A 225 13.57 -19.51 1.51
CA SER A 225 13.53 -18.12 1.17
C SER A 225 14.89 -17.61 0.71
N THR A 226 14.88 -16.67 -0.23
CA THR A 226 16.10 -16.03 -0.73
C THR A 226 15.88 -14.54 -0.82
N GLU A 227 16.73 -13.78 -0.13
CA GLU A 227 16.67 -12.31 -0.05
C GLU A 227 17.97 -11.66 -0.57
N THR A 228 17.94 -10.39 -0.85
CA THR A 228 19.14 -9.57 -1.07
C THR A 228 19.79 -9.24 0.27
N ASP A 229 21.09 -8.89 0.25
CA ASP A 229 21.76 -8.36 1.43
C ASP A 229 21.03 -7.10 1.94
N LYS A 230 20.94 -6.95 3.26
CA LYS A 230 20.22 -5.84 3.91
C LYS A 230 20.80 -4.44 3.59
N HIS A 231 22.04 -4.39 3.12
CA HIS A 231 22.70 -3.14 2.70
C HIS A 231 22.59 -2.90 1.18
N ALA A 232 22.10 -3.88 0.43
CA ALA A 232 21.83 -3.74 -0.99
C ALA A 232 20.44 -3.13 -1.22
N PRO A 233 20.23 -2.43 -2.34
CA PRO A 233 18.89 -2.07 -2.77
C PRO A 233 17.99 -3.31 -2.89
N ALA A 234 16.70 -3.16 -2.55
CA ALA A 234 15.74 -4.25 -2.63
C ALA A 234 15.61 -4.76 -4.07
N LEU A 235 15.46 -6.08 -4.23
CA LEU A 235 15.19 -6.67 -5.55
C LEU A 235 14.02 -5.99 -6.23
N TYR A 236 12.93 -5.79 -5.49
CA TYR A 236 11.77 -5.03 -5.91
C TYR A 236 10.96 -4.59 -4.68
N THR A 237 10.09 -3.67 -4.88
CA THR A 237 8.94 -3.39 -4.01
C THR A 237 7.68 -3.22 -4.84
N THR A 238 6.55 -2.98 -4.20
CA THR A 238 5.26 -2.76 -4.86
C THR A 238 4.64 -1.47 -4.35
N VAL A 239 4.06 -0.68 -5.25
CA VAL A 239 3.38 0.56 -4.89
C VAL A 239 1.96 0.28 -4.42
N PHE A 240 1.63 0.81 -3.24
CA PHE A 240 0.29 0.82 -2.67
C PHE A 240 -0.27 2.23 -2.65
N VAL A 241 -1.58 2.32 -2.73
CA VAL A 241 -2.32 3.59 -2.65
C VAL A 241 -3.47 3.48 -1.65
N VAL A 242 -3.77 4.62 -1.02
CA VAL A 242 -4.94 4.80 -0.15
C VAL A 242 -5.82 5.88 -0.77
N PRO A 243 -6.64 5.55 -1.77
CA PRO A 243 -7.61 6.47 -2.34
C PRO A 243 -8.86 6.56 -1.48
N MET A 244 -9.39 7.77 -1.34
CA MET A 244 -10.71 8.07 -0.79
C MET A 244 -11.65 8.50 -1.91
N ASN A 245 -12.90 8.11 -1.84
CA ASN A 245 -13.95 8.59 -2.75
C ASN A 245 -13.99 10.11 -2.77
N LYS A 246 -13.85 10.69 -3.97
CA LYS A 246 -13.76 12.14 -4.14
C LYS A 246 -15.04 12.87 -3.72
N ALA A 247 -16.19 12.35 -4.12
CA ALA A 247 -17.48 12.94 -3.74
C ALA A 247 -17.72 12.86 -2.22
N LYS A 248 -17.34 11.77 -1.59
CA LYS A 248 -17.39 11.62 -0.12
C LYS A 248 -16.50 12.65 0.58
N TYR A 249 -15.26 12.82 0.14
CA TYR A 249 -14.36 13.85 0.67
C TYR A 249 -14.95 15.26 0.46
N GLU A 250 -15.45 15.55 -0.73
CA GLU A 250 -16.03 16.86 -1.06
C GLU A 250 -17.30 17.18 -0.25
N SER A 251 -18.08 16.17 0.13
CA SER A 251 -19.28 16.32 0.96
C SER A 251 -19.00 16.60 2.45
N LEU A 252 -17.75 16.41 2.91
CA LEU A 252 -17.39 16.66 4.31
C LEU A 252 -17.41 18.17 4.61
N PRO A 253 -17.82 18.59 5.82
CA PRO A 253 -17.61 19.94 6.34
C PRO A 253 -16.13 20.35 6.27
N ALA A 254 -15.83 21.63 6.15
CA ALA A 254 -14.48 22.14 5.94
C ALA A 254 -13.50 21.73 7.06
N ASP A 255 -13.95 21.73 8.31
CA ASP A 255 -13.16 21.30 9.46
C ASP A 255 -12.86 19.80 9.44
N LEU A 256 -13.78 18.95 8.97
CA LEU A 256 -13.54 17.51 8.79
C LEU A 256 -12.65 17.21 7.59
N LYS A 257 -12.71 17.99 6.50
CA LYS A 257 -11.72 17.94 5.41
C LYS A 257 -10.34 18.24 5.94
N ALA A 258 -10.17 19.27 6.77
CA ALA A 258 -8.90 19.60 7.40
C ALA A 258 -8.35 18.47 8.28
N VAL A 259 -9.22 17.72 8.98
CA VAL A 259 -8.82 16.50 9.72
C VAL A 259 -8.31 15.42 8.79
N ILE A 260 -9.01 15.13 7.69
CA ILE A 260 -8.54 14.16 6.68
C ILE A 260 -7.20 14.59 6.09
N ASP A 261 -7.06 15.85 5.69
CA ASP A 261 -5.82 16.38 5.08
C ASP A 261 -4.63 16.32 6.05
N LYS A 262 -4.85 16.68 7.33
CA LYS A 262 -3.83 16.60 8.40
C LYS A 262 -3.31 15.17 8.59
N ASN A 263 -4.17 14.17 8.44
CA ASN A 263 -3.86 12.74 8.63
C ASN A 263 -3.53 12.03 7.31
N SER A 264 -3.16 12.75 6.27
CA SER A 264 -2.84 12.26 4.93
C SER A 264 -1.48 12.77 4.47
N GLY A 265 -1.06 12.34 3.30
CA GLY A 265 0.11 12.92 2.65
C GLY A 265 1.41 12.19 2.95
N ARG A 266 2.54 12.95 2.86
CA ARG A 266 3.89 12.39 2.95
C ARG A 266 4.15 11.64 4.26
N GLU A 267 3.75 12.22 5.40
CA GLU A 267 4.02 11.61 6.71
C GLU A 267 3.18 10.34 6.92
N PHE A 268 1.95 10.32 6.44
CA PHE A 268 1.13 9.12 6.44
C PHE A 268 1.71 8.05 5.49
N SER A 269 2.15 8.43 4.30
CA SER A 269 2.84 7.52 3.38
C SER A 269 4.10 6.90 4.00
N ALA A 270 4.92 7.71 4.65
CA ALA A 270 6.11 7.27 5.38
C ALA A 270 5.77 6.33 6.54
N PHE A 271 4.74 6.65 7.32
CA PHE A 271 4.26 5.79 8.41
C PHE A 271 3.83 4.42 7.89
N LEU A 272 3.08 4.37 6.78
CA LEU A 272 2.63 3.11 6.18
C LEU A 272 3.82 2.26 5.72
N GLY A 273 4.78 2.86 4.99
CA GLY A 273 5.98 2.16 4.52
C GLY A 273 6.82 1.62 5.67
N ARG A 274 7.16 2.48 6.65
CA ARG A 274 7.93 2.08 7.84
C ARG A 274 7.25 0.97 8.64
N THR A 275 5.93 1.06 8.82
CA THR A 275 5.18 0.06 9.59
C THR A 275 5.17 -1.28 8.87
N GLN A 276 5.00 -1.28 7.56
CA GLN A 276 4.97 -2.49 6.76
C GLN A 276 6.33 -3.18 6.75
N GLU A 277 7.42 -2.45 6.45
CA GLU A 277 8.78 -2.98 6.49
C GLU A 277 9.21 -3.39 7.91
N GLY A 278 8.83 -2.63 8.92
CA GLY A 278 9.12 -2.99 10.32
C GLY A 278 8.52 -4.33 10.74
N ASN A 279 7.41 -4.73 10.12
CA ASN A 279 6.78 -6.03 10.36
C ASN A 279 7.50 -7.21 9.65
N ASP A 280 8.47 -6.94 8.77
CA ASP A 280 9.34 -7.99 8.21
C ASP A 280 10.14 -8.69 9.32
N VAL A 281 10.56 -7.97 10.36
CA VAL A 281 11.40 -8.52 11.45
C VAL A 281 10.67 -9.64 12.22
N PRO A 282 9.51 -9.45 12.83
CA PRO A 282 8.78 -10.52 13.49
C PRO A 282 8.32 -11.61 12.51
N SER A 283 7.96 -11.26 11.29
CA SER A 283 7.54 -12.22 10.27
C SER A 283 8.70 -13.12 9.84
N ARG A 284 9.88 -12.55 9.62
CA ARG A 284 11.11 -13.31 9.30
C ARG A 284 11.46 -14.33 10.38
N LYS A 285 11.20 -14.00 11.65
CA LYS A 285 11.41 -14.93 12.78
C LYS A 285 10.53 -16.18 12.65
N VAL A 286 9.29 -16.06 12.18
CA VAL A 286 8.42 -17.22 11.93
C VAL A 286 9.08 -18.22 10.99
N PHE A 287 9.71 -17.76 9.93
CA PHE A 287 10.43 -18.63 8.99
C PHE A 287 11.69 -19.23 9.60
N ALA A 288 12.47 -18.44 10.36
CA ALA A 288 13.67 -18.91 11.03
C ALA A 288 13.39 -19.99 12.08
N GLU A 289 12.22 -19.95 12.71
CA GLU A 289 11.77 -20.92 13.72
C GLU A 289 11.00 -22.12 13.11
N THR A 290 10.69 -22.08 11.81
CA THR A 290 10.01 -23.20 11.12
C THR A 290 10.98 -24.36 10.92
N PRO A 291 10.71 -25.56 11.45
CA PRO A 291 11.61 -26.71 11.33
C PRO A 291 11.90 -27.06 9.86
N GLY A 292 13.18 -27.18 9.54
CA GLY A 292 13.66 -27.55 8.20
C GLY A 292 13.53 -26.45 7.14
N TYR A 293 13.21 -25.21 7.53
CA TYR A 293 13.20 -24.06 6.63
C TYR A 293 14.61 -23.52 6.43
N THR A 294 14.97 -23.21 5.18
CA THR A 294 16.29 -22.67 4.82
C THR A 294 16.14 -21.23 4.29
N MET A 295 16.86 -20.32 4.91
CA MET A 295 16.92 -18.91 4.50
C MET A 295 18.30 -18.63 3.91
N THR A 296 18.34 -18.01 2.72
CA THR A 296 19.57 -17.70 2.01
C THR A 296 19.62 -16.24 1.58
N THR A 297 20.83 -15.74 1.36
CA THR A 297 21.07 -14.38 0.84
C THR A 297 21.84 -14.51 -0.46
N ILE A 298 21.47 -13.67 -1.46
CA ILE A 298 22.15 -13.62 -2.75
C ILE A 298 23.56 -13.08 -2.57
N ALA A 299 24.52 -13.79 -3.16
CA ALA A 299 25.92 -13.34 -3.18
C ALA A 299 26.06 -12.03 -3.98
N PRO A 300 26.95 -11.10 -3.56
CA PRO A 300 27.09 -9.79 -4.24
C PRO A 300 27.37 -9.89 -5.73
N ALA A 301 28.23 -10.82 -6.16
CA ALA A 301 28.54 -11.04 -7.58
C ALA A 301 27.31 -11.49 -8.39
N GLU A 302 26.44 -12.29 -7.79
CA GLU A 302 25.19 -12.71 -8.44
C GLU A 302 24.16 -11.56 -8.46
N LEU A 303 24.11 -10.76 -7.41
CA LEU A 303 23.26 -9.56 -7.38
C LEU A 303 23.61 -8.60 -8.53
N ASP A 304 24.90 -8.42 -8.83
CA ASP A 304 25.34 -7.60 -9.96
C ASP A 304 24.93 -8.20 -11.32
N ARG A 305 24.90 -9.52 -11.45
CA ARG A 305 24.34 -10.20 -12.63
C ARG A 305 22.84 -9.91 -12.77
N TRP A 306 22.09 -9.95 -11.68
CA TRP A 306 20.65 -9.65 -11.68
C TRP A 306 20.37 -8.22 -12.08
N LYS A 307 21.13 -7.26 -11.54
CA LYS A 307 21.04 -5.85 -11.94
C LYS A 307 21.24 -5.68 -13.46
N LYS A 308 22.28 -6.32 -14.01
CA LYS A 308 22.56 -6.28 -15.46
C LYS A 308 21.43 -6.90 -16.28
N ALA A 309 20.91 -8.04 -15.85
CA ALA A 309 19.85 -8.74 -16.55
C ALA A 309 18.52 -7.96 -16.61
N THR A 310 18.27 -7.09 -15.63
CA THR A 310 17.02 -6.34 -15.52
C THR A 310 17.15 -4.86 -15.87
N ALA A 311 18.35 -4.36 -16.17
CA ALA A 311 18.64 -2.94 -16.40
C ALA A 311 17.79 -2.29 -17.52
N THR A 312 17.42 -3.06 -18.54
CA THR A 312 16.59 -2.54 -19.64
C THR A 312 15.16 -2.18 -19.21
N LEU A 313 14.69 -2.60 -18.01
CA LEU A 313 13.38 -2.20 -17.47
C LEU A 313 13.33 -0.69 -17.19
N ASP A 314 14.43 -0.11 -16.73
CA ASP A 314 14.54 1.32 -16.49
C ASP A 314 14.41 2.09 -17.80
N ASP A 315 15.17 1.67 -18.83
CA ASP A 315 15.15 2.28 -20.17
C ASP A 315 13.76 2.16 -20.83
N GLU A 316 13.11 1.00 -20.67
CA GLU A 316 11.75 0.79 -21.18
C GLU A 316 10.73 1.69 -20.51
N TRP A 317 10.81 1.85 -19.18
CA TRP A 317 9.91 2.76 -18.47
C TRP A 317 10.14 4.22 -18.94
N VAL A 318 11.40 4.65 -19.07
CA VAL A 318 11.76 5.96 -19.60
C VAL A 318 11.19 6.16 -21.03
N ALA A 319 11.37 5.16 -21.90
CA ALA A 319 10.84 5.20 -23.25
C ALA A 319 9.30 5.27 -23.28
N ASP A 320 8.61 4.55 -22.39
CA ASP A 320 7.15 4.59 -22.29
C ASP A 320 6.63 5.95 -21.79
N MET A 321 7.34 6.61 -20.88
CA MET A 321 7.00 7.98 -20.48
C MET A 321 7.22 8.96 -21.63
N ASN A 322 8.33 8.81 -22.39
CA ASN A 322 8.61 9.65 -23.56
C ASN A 322 7.53 9.51 -24.64
N LYS A 323 7.03 8.28 -24.91
CA LYS A 323 5.92 8.04 -25.84
C LYS A 323 4.62 8.74 -25.43
N LYS A 324 4.44 8.99 -24.13
CA LYS A 324 3.30 9.76 -23.59
C LYS A 324 3.51 11.26 -23.58
N GLY A 325 4.59 11.75 -24.19
CA GLY A 325 4.93 13.19 -24.25
C GLY A 325 5.50 13.74 -22.94
N LEU A 326 5.98 12.86 -22.04
CA LEU A 326 6.61 13.23 -20.79
C LEU A 326 8.14 13.16 -20.92
N ASN A 327 8.87 13.80 -20.02
CA ASN A 327 10.31 13.64 -19.94
C ASN A 327 10.65 12.47 -19.00
N GLY A 328 10.66 11.25 -19.55
CA GLY A 328 10.86 10.01 -18.79
C GLY A 328 12.17 9.99 -18.03
N GLN A 329 13.28 10.45 -18.65
CA GLN A 329 14.59 10.48 -17.99
C GLN A 329 14.60 11.43 -16.79
N ALA A 330 14.08 12.64 -16.93
CA ALA A 330 14.01 13.57 -15.80
C ALA A 330 13.14 13.06 -14.66
N MET A 331 12.05 12.35 -14.99
CA MET A 331 11.18 11.73 -13.99
C MET A 331 11.89 10.60 -13.24
N TYR A 332 12.63 9.76 -13.95
CA TYR A 332 13.43 8.67 -13.36
C TYR A 332 14.52 9.23 -12.43
N ASP A 333 15.29 10.19 -12.92
CA ASP A 333 16.36 10.81 -12.15
C ASP A 333 15.84 11.51 -10.88
N ASP A 334 14.69 12.16 -10.98
CA ASP A 334 14.01 12.77 -9.82
C ASP A 334 13.54 11.72 -8.82
N ALA A 335 12.97 10.60 -9.27
CA ALA A 335 12.56 9.51 -8.36
C ALA A 335 13.78 8.98 -7.58
N VAL A 336 14.90 8.71 -8.27
CA VAL A 336 16.16 8.28 -7.64
C VAL A 336 16.67 9.34 -6.66
N LYS A 337 16.67 10.61 -7.05
CA LYS A 337 17.12 11.74 -6.21
C LYS A 337 16.24 11.89 -4.96
N MET A 338 14.93 11.79 -5.11
CA MET A 338 13.97 11.88 -3.98
C MET A 338 14.20 10.74 -2.99
N ILE A 339 14.36 9.49 -3.44
CA ILE A 339 14.68 8.36 -2.56
C ILE A 339 15.96 8.61 -1.80
N LYS A 340 17.06 8.97 -2.52
CA LYS A 340 18.35 9.26 -1.90
C LYS A 340 18.27 10.40 -0.88
N GLY A 341 17.48 11.43 -1.17
CA GLY A 341 17.29 12.58 -0.27
C GLY A 341 16.61 12.21 1.06
N TYR A 342 15.81 11.15 1.08
CA TYR A 342 15.15 10.63 2.29
C TYR A 342 15.88 9.46 2.95
N THR A 343 16.79 8.80 2.23
CA THR A 343 17.60 7.70 2.77
C THR A 343 18.69 8.28 3.68
N LYS A 344 18.65 7.89 4.96
CA LYS A 344 19.65 8.27 5.98
C LYS A 344 20.74 7.24 6.06
#